data_55f5f81038184e1f1629813be743eeae
#
_entry.id   55f5f81038184e1f1629813be743eeae
#
_cell.length_a   1.000
_cell.length_b   1.000
_cell.length_c   1.000
_cell.angle_alpha   90.00
_cell.angle_beta   90.00
_cell.angle_gamma   90.00
#
_symmetry.space_group_name_H-M   'P 1'
#
loop_
_entity.id
_entity.type
_entity.pdbx_description
1 polymer ?
#
loop_
_entity_poly.entity_id
_entity_poly.type
_entity_poly.pdbx_seq_one_letter_code
_entity_poly.pdbx_strand_id
1 'polypeptide(L)'
;MMRTLNYLEFEDGVRGGMVTATRQQRKALSRTDVEVVESPWRAGNPVQSLGTLFAGEGYFADYDVAHCNLVGPGSVAVARHARRNDIPLVLHAHVTREDFAESFRGSTTVAPLLEPYLRWFYSQADLVLCPSEYTRGVLQSYPVDAPIRQLSNGVDVESLRGYEQFREDTRERFDLDGLVVYAVGEVFERKGLTTFCELAKATDYDFAWFGPYDEGPQAGKATRKWVTDPPENVTFTGYMADKRAAFGAGDVYLFPAKVENQGIAVLEAMACGKPVVLRDIDVFREFFTDGEDCLMCSTFDEFEAALERLAVDPDLRERLGENARETAAAHSLDRVGEQLASIYRGLVDGDVEDARVGRVEG
;
A
#
# COMPACT_ATOMS: atom_id res chain seq x y z
N MET A 1 -22.77 -17.55 -9.84
CA MET A 1 -21.96 -16.74 -8.92
C MET A 1 -20.52 -16.93 -9.36
N MET A 2 -19.84 -15.87 -9.75
CA MET A 2 -18.48 -15.94 -10.24
C MET A 2 -17.51 -16.22 -9.08
N ARG A 3 -16.54 -17.08 -9.29
CA ARG A 3 -15.57 -17.50 -8.28
C ARG A 3 -14.15 -17.04 -8.66
N THR A 4 -13.41 -16.45 -7.74
CA THR A 4 -12.03 -16.01 -8.00
C THR A 4 -11.07 -16.60 -6.98
N LEU A 5 -9.92 -17.06 -7.47
CA LEU A 5 -8.77 -17.36 -6.64
C LEU A 5 -7.92 -16.09 -6.49
N ASN A 6 -8.16 -15.30 -5.42
CA ASN A 6 -7.35 -14.13 -5.09
C ASN A 6 -6.19 -14.57 -4.19
N TYR A 7 -5.03 -14.85 -4.80
CA TYR A 7 -3.89 -15.49 -4.18
C TYR A 7 -2.82 -14.49 -3.74
N LEU A 8 -2.33 -14.68 -2.51
CA LEU A 8 -1.16 -13.99 -1.97
C LEU A 8 -0.14 -15.01 -1.48
N GLU A 9 1.11 -14.82 -1.88
CA GLU A 9 2.25 -15.60 -1.41
C GLU A 9 2.62 -15.19 0.03
N PHE A 10 3.01 -16.16 0.88
CA PHE A 10 3.47 -15.92 2.25
C PHE A 10 2.47 -15.19 3.18
N GLU A 11 1.17 -15.33 2.97
CA GLU A 11 0.14 -14.57 3.69
C GLU A 11 0.29 -14.60 5.22
N ASP A 12 0.72 -15.74 5.77
CA ASP A 12 0.89 -15.94 7.22
C ASP A 12 2.24 -15.41 7.74
N GLY A 13 3.19 -15.09 6.86
CA GLY A 13 4.58 -14.71 7.21
C GLY A 13 4.98 -13.29 6.85
N VAL A 14 4.17 -12.58 6.06
CA VAL A 14 4.49 -11.23 5.57
C VAL A 14 3.52 -10.21 6.16
N ARG A 15 4.06 -9.03 6.48
CA ARG A 15 3.30 -7.84 6.89
C ARG A 15 3.60 -6.72 5.90
N GLY A 16 2.76 -5.69 5.88
CA GLY A 16 2.99 -4.50 5.06
C GLY A 16 1.92 -4.23 4.01
N GLY A 17 2.20 -3.30 3.12
CA GLY A 17 1.23 -2.76 2.16
C GLY A 17 0.59 -3.81 1.24
N MET A 18 1.35 -4.77 0.73
CA MET A 18 0.83 -5.83 -0.15
C MET A 18 -0.21 -6.73 0.54
N VAL A 19 0.05 -7.13 1.79
CA VAL A 19 -0.90 -7.93 2.58
C VAL A 19 -2.16 -7.13 2.86
N THR A 20 -2.01 -5.85 3.20
CA THR A 20 -3.13 -4.93 3.41
C THR A 20 -3.94 -4.79 2.13
N ALA A 21 -3.31 -4.53 0.99
CA ALA A 21 -3.97 -4.41 -0.31
C ALA A 21 -4.76 -5.68 -0.67
N THR A 22 -4.16 -6.87 -0.54
CA THR A 22 -4.84 -8.13 -0.85
C THR A 22 -6.04 -8.38 0.08
N ARG A 23 -5.91 -8.08 1.38
CA ARG A 23 -7.03 -8.18 2.32
C ARG A 23 -8.15 -7.20 1.98
N GLN A 24 -7.80 -5.98 1.58
CA GLN A 24 -8.76 -4.99 1.12
C GLN A 24 -9.46 -5.44 -0.16
N GLN A 25 -8.75 -6.00 -1.14
CA GLN A 25 -9.36 -6.56 -2.36
C GLN A 25 -10.37 -7.67 -2.02
N ARG A 26 -10.01 -8.62 -1.16
CA ARG A 26 -10.92 -9.70 -0.74
C ARG A 26 -12.13 -9.17 0.02
N LYS A 27 -11.92 -8.19 0.90
CA LYS A 27 -13.02 -7.51 1.61
C LYS A 27 -13.90 -6.70 0.66
N ALA A 28 -13.33 -6.04 -0.34
CA ALA A 28 -14.06 -5.34 -1.40
C ALA A 28 -14.93 -6.32 -2.22
N LEU A 29 -14.35 -7.44 -2.65
CA LEU A 29 -15.08 -8.48 -3.39
C LEU A 29 -16.19 -9.13 -2.56
N SER A 30 -16.03 -9.29 -1.25
CA SER A 30 -17.08 -9.84 -0.37
C SER A 30 -18.35 -8.96 -0.31
N ARG A 31 -18.29 -7.73 -0.79
CA ARG A 31 -19.42 -6.80 -0.93
C ARG A 31 -20.10 -6.87 -2.30
N THR A 32 -19.62 -7.75 -3.18
CA THR A 32 -20.12 -7.98 -4.54
C THR A 32 -20.71 -9.40 -4.67
N ASP A 33 -21.09 -9.77 -5.89
CA ASP A 33 -21.53 -11.12 -6.25
C ASP A 33 -20.38 -12.09 -6.59
N VAL A 34 -19.12 -11.71 -6.30
CA VAL A 34 -17.91 -12.53 -6.55
C VAL A 34 -17.53 -13.29 -5.29
N GLU A 35 -17.47 -14.61 -5.37
CA GLU A 35 -16.97 -15.48 -4.32
C GLU A 35 -15.46 -15.59 -4.38
N VAL A 36 -14.75 -15.30 -3.28
CA VAL A 36 -13.32 -15.56 -3.15
C VAL A 36 -13.10 -16.97 -2.64
N VAL A 37 -12.49 -17.84 -3.43
CA VAL A 37 -12.17 -19.20 -3.02
C VAL A 37 -10.89 -19.24 -2.18
N GLU A 38 -10.80 -20.24 -1.28
CA GLU A 38 -9.61 -20.42 -0.45
C GLU A 38 -8.37 -20.76 -1.29
N SER A 39 -7.22 -20.30 -0.81
CA SER A 39 -5.93 -20.64 -1.40
C SER A 39 -5.68 -22.15 -1.33
N PRO A 40 -5.19 -22.79 -2.40
CA PRO A 40 -4.91 -24.24 -2.45
C PRO A 40 -3.82 -24.67 -1.47
N TRP A 41 -3.01 -23.75 -1.00
CA TRP A 41 -1.97 -23.96 0.02
C TRP A 41 -1.68 -22.70 0.80
N ARG A 42 -1.10 -22.88 1.98
CA ARG A 42 -0.55 -21.81 2.81
C ARG A 42 0.95 -22.01 2.95
N ALA A 43 1.73 -21.15 2.32
CA ALA A 43 3.18 -21.14 2.42
C ALA A 43 3.59 -19.98 3.35
N GLY A 44 4.18 -20.29 4.50
CA GLY A 44 4.65 -19.29 5.47
C GLY A 44 6.11 -18.85 5.25
N ASN A 45 6.83 -19.49 4.30
CA ASN A 45 8.24 -19.19 4.02
C ASN A 45 8.64 -19.58 2.57
N PRO A 46 9.78 -19.04 2.07
CA PRO A 46 10.24 -19.29 0.69
C PRO A 46 10.47 -20.75 0.35
N VAL A 47 10.91 -21.58 1.30
CA VAL A 47 11.18 -23.01 1.05
C VAL A 47 9.89 -23.79 0.82
N GLN A 48 8.86 -23.50 1.62
CA GLN A 48 7.53 -24.10 1.41
C GLN A 48 6.92 -23.63 0.10
N SER A 49 7.10 -22.36 -0.25
CA SER A 49 6.63 -21.80 -1.50
C SER A 49 7.28 -22.47 -2.73
N LEU A 50 8.57 -22.80 -2.69
CA LEU A 50 9.22 -23.55 -3.77
C LEU A 50 8.55 -24.91 -4.02
N GLY A 51 8.04 -25.55 -2.97
CA GLY A 51 7.30 -26.82 -3.09
C GLY A 51 6.02 -26.70 -3.92
N THR A 52 5.39 -25.52 -3.98
CA THR A 52 4.15 -25.29 -4.75
C THR A 52 4.36 -25.40 -6.26
N LEU A 53 5.59 -25.21 -6.75
CA LEU A 53 5.92 -25.41 -8.17
C LEU A 53 5.65 -26.84 -8.69
N PHE A 54 5.58 -27.79 -7.76
CA PHE A 54 5.31 -29.21 -8.05
C PHE A 54 3.84 -29.57 -7.77
N ALA A 55 2.98 -28.61 -7.45
CA ALA A 55 1.56 -28.86 -7.21
C ALA A 55 0.89 -29.39 -8.50
N GLY A 56 0.16 -30.52 -8.35
CA GLY A 56 -0.67 -31.06 -9.42
C GLY A 56 -2.04 -30.40 -9.49
N GLU A 57 -2.81 -30.70 -10.54
CA GLU A 57 -4.14 -30.11 -10.79
C GLU A 57 -5.13 -30.33 -9.61
N GLY A 58 -5.03 -31.45 -8.91
CA GLY A 58 -5.92 -31.78 -7.77
C GLY A 58 -5.78 -30.87 -6.54
N TYR A 59 -4.81 -29.95 -6.52
CA TYR A 59 -4.69 -28.95 -5.45
C TYR A 59 -5.58 -27.74 -5.64
N PHE A 60 -6.09 -27.52 -6.85
CA PHE A 60 -6.87 -26.33 -7.17
C PHE A 60 -8.36 -26.60 -7.05
N ALA A 61 -9.09 -25.72 -6.35
CA ALA A 61 -10.54 -25.68 -6.42
C ALA A 61 -10.99 -25.11 -7.77
N ASP A 62 -12.26 -25.29 -8.12
CA ASP A 62 -12.85 -24.62 -9.30
C ASP A 62 -12.96 -23.13 -9.07
N TYR A 63 -12.47 -22.34 -10.00
CA TYR A 63 -12.58 -20.88 -10.05
C TYR A 63 -12.61 -20.40 -11.50
N ASP A 64 -13.27 -19.25 -11.70
CA ASP A 64 -13.48 -18.65 -13.02
C ASP A 64 -12.35 -17.66 -13.38
N VAL A 65 -11.68 -17.06 -12.37
CA VAL A 65 -10.57 -16.10 -12.54
C VAL A 65 -9.48 -16.38 -11.52
N ALA A 66 -8.22 -16.38 -11.96
CA ALA A 66 -7.04 -16.39 -11.12
C ALA A 66 -6.51 -14.95 -10.96
N HIS A 67 -6.29 -14.49 -9.71
CA HIS A 67 -5.69 -13.20 -9.40
C HIS A 67 -4.54 -13.36 -8.42
N CYS A 68 -3.29 -13.11 -8.86
CA CYS A 68 -2.09 -13.23 -8.03
C CYS A 68 -1.57 -11.84 -7.63
N ASN A 69 -1.28 -11.68 -6.32
CA ASN A 69 -0.87 -10.41 -5.71
C ASN A 69 0.63 -10.33 -5.39
N LEU A 70 1.40 -11.35 -5.68
CA LEU A 70 2.85 -11.38 -5.49
C LEU A 70 3.51 -12.23 -6.58
N VAL A 71 4.80 -12.02 -6.79
CA VAL A 71 5.60 -12.61 -7.89
C VAL A 71 6.43 -13.82 -7.43
N GLY A 72 5.89 -14.67 -6.56
CA GLY A 72 6.58 -15.82 -5.99
C GLY A 72 6.29 -17.15 -6.69
N PRO A 73 6.92 -18.27 -6.24
CA PRO A 73 6.75 -19.58 -6.81
C PRO A 73 5.31 -20.10 -6.82
N GLY A 74 4.53 -19.81 -5.75
CA GLY A 74 3.12 -20.17 -5.68
C GLY A 74 2.28 -19.43 -6.73
N SER A 75 2.55 -18.14 -6.93
CA SER A 75 1.92 -17.36 -8.00
C SER A 75 2.26 -17.90 -9.40
N VAL A 76 3.49 -18.39 -9.61
CA VAL A 76 3.89 -19.08 -10.85
C VAL A 76 3.12 -20.39 -11.03
N ALA A 77 2.87 -21.14 -9.94
CA ALA A 77 2.07 -22.37 -9.99
C ALA A 77 0.60 -22.07 -10.33
N VAL A 78 -0.01 -21.04 -9.71
CA VAL A 78 -1.36 -20.58 -10.03
C VAL A 78 -1.45 -20.11 -11.49
N ALA A 79 -0.51 -19.28 -11.95
CA ALA A 79 -0.49 -18.79 -13.32
C ALA A 79 -0.37 -19.95 -14.34
N ARG A 80 0.46 -20.95 -14.06
CA ARG A 80 0.59 -22.14 -14.91
C ARG A 80 -0.69 -22.96 -14.96
N HIS A 81 -1.37 -23.14 -13.82
CA HIS A 81 -2.67 -23.84 -13.75
C HIS A 81 -3.72 -23.08 -14.58
N ALA A 82 -3.87 -21.77 -14.35
CA ALA A 82 -4.82 -20.93 -15.07
C ALA A 82 -4.63 -21.02 -16.59
N ARG A 83 -3.40 -20.87 -17.08
CA ARG A 83 -3.09 -20.96 -18.52
C ARG A 83 -3.32 -22.34 -19.13
N ARG A 84 -3.17 -23.45 -18.39
CA ARG A 84 -3.42 -24.81 -18.89
C ARG A 84 -4.91 -25.11 -19.01
N ASN A 85 -5.74 -24.42 -18.26
CA ASN A 85 -7.17 -24.64 -18.20
C ASN A 85 -7.98 -23.50 -18.84
N ASP A 86 -7.29 -22.59 -19.59
CA ASP A 86 -7.90 -21.44 -20.26
C ASP A 86 -8.71 -20.54 -19.31
N ILE A 87 -8.23 -20.42 -18.05
CA ILE A 87 -8.81 -19.55 -17.02
C ILE A 87 -8.14 -18.18 -17.09
N PRO A 88 -8.89 -17.08 -17.17
CA PRO A 88 -8.34 -15.73 -17.14
C PRO A 88 -7.40 -15.47 -15.96
N LEU A 89 -6.23 -14.90 -16.23
CA LEU A 89 -5.18 -14.63 -15.27
C LEU A 89 -4.97 -13.12 -15.10
N VAL A 90 -5.23 -12.62 -13.90
CA VAL A 90 -4.91 -11.28 -13.46
C VAL A 90 -3.66 -11.31 -12.59
N LEU A 91 -2.69 -10.45 -12.86
CA LEU A 91 -1.52 -10.25 -12.00
C LEU A 91 -1.52 -8.82 -11.46
N HIS A 92 -1.43 -8.66 -10.14
CA HIS A 92 -1.38 -7.34 -9.51
C HIS A 92 0.06 -6.93 -9.23
N ALA A 93 0.47 -5.83 -9.82
CA ALA A 93 1.83 -5.31 -9.72
C ALA A 93 2.00 -4.43 -8.47
N HIS A 94 2.14 -5.07 -7.32
CA HIS A 94 2.53 -4.41 -6.07
C HIS A 94 4.04 -4.19 -5.95
N VAL A 95 4.85 -4.87 -6.78
CA VAL A 95 6.30 -4.82 -6.75
C VAL A 95 6.82 -4.31 -8.08
N THR A 96 7.58 -3.22 -8.03
CA THR A 96 8.38 -2.70 -9.13
C THR A 96 9.87 -2.77 -8.76
N ARG A 97 10.77 -2.62 -9.73
CA ARG A 97 12.19 -2.52 -9.46
C ARG A 97 12.52 -1.31 -8.58
N GLU A 98 11.83 -0.21 -8.82
CA GLU A 98 11.99 1.08 -8.15
C GLU A 98 11.56 0.98 -6.68
N ASP A 99 10.42 0.36 -6.39
CA ASP A 99 9.93 0.17 -5.02
C ASP A 99 10.78 -0.85 -4.23
N PHE A 100 11.33 -1.86 -4.93
CA PHE A 100 12.23 -2.85 -4.32
C PHE A 100 13.59 -2.26 -3.96
N ALA A 101 14.08 -1.29 -4.75
CA ALA A 101 15.33 -0.59 -4.45
C ALA A 101 15.18 0.17 -3.11
N GLU A 102 16.25 0.21 -2.31
CA GLU A 102 16.30 0.89 -1.00
C GLU A 102 15.37 0.34 0.09
N SER A 103 14.63 -0.75 -0.15
CA SER A 103 13.77 -1.35 0.87
C SER A 103 14.55 -2.07 1.98
N PHE A 104 15.68 -2.70 1.65
CA PHE A 104 16.54 -3.36 2.62
C PHE A 104 18.02 -3.37 2.15
N ARG A 105 18.91 -3.85 3.02
CA ARG A 105 20.35 -3.86 2.72
C ARG A 105 20.66 -4.72 1.50
N GLY A 106 21.19 -4.11 0.44
CA GLY A 106 21.58 -4.76 -0.80
C GLY A 106 20.47 -4.86 -1.86
N SER A 107 19.25 -4.45 -1.57
CA SER A 107 18.12 -4.45 -2.53
C SER A 107 18.44 -3.66 -3.80
N THR A 108 19.09 -2.52 -3.68
CA THR A 108 19.51 -1.69 -4.82
C THR A 108 20.45 -2.44 -5.77
N THR A 109 21.32 -3.32 -5.25
CA THR A 109 22.24 -4.13 -6.08
C THR A 109 21.50 -5.26 -6.80
N VAL A 110 20.45 -5.83 -6.21
CA VAL A 110 19.68 -6.95 -6.74
C VAL A 110 18.54 -6.48 -7.65
N ALA A 111 18.03 -5.27 -7.44
CA ALA A 111 16.89 -4.71 -8.18
C ALA A 111 17.00 -4.84 -9.73
N PRO A 112 18.16 -4.61 -10.38
CA PRO A 112 18.28 -4.78 -11.81
C PRO A 112 18.06 -6.23 -12.31
N LEU A 113 18.33 -7.23 -11.45
CA LEU A 113 18.12 -8.65 -11.78
C LEU A 113 16.65 -9.04 -11.65
N LEU A 114 15.86 -8.29 -10.90
CA LEU A 114 14.43 -8.51 -10.71
C LEU A 114 13.62 -8.15 -11.96
N GLU A 115 14.03 -7.11 -12.70
CA GLU A 115 13.29 -6.59 -13.86
C GLU A 115 13.03 -7.65 -14.95
N PRO A 116 14.01 -8.45 -15.41
CA PRO A 116 13.74 -9.50 -16.40
C PRO A 116 12.74 -10.56 -15.91
N TYR A 117 12.77 -10.85 -14.60
CA TYR A 117 11.81 -11.77 -14.00
C TYR A 117 10.41 -11.17 -13.92
N LEU A 118 10.27 -9.91 -13.48
CA LEU A 118 8.99 -9.19 -13.44
C LEU A 118 8.38 -9.08 -14.83
N ARG A 119 9.20 -8.71 -15.83
CA ARG A 119 8.79 -8.67 -17.22
C ARG A 119 8.22 -10.03 -17.69
N TRP A 120 8.97 -11.10 -17.49
CA TRP A 120 8.52 -12.44 -17.86
C TRP A 120 7.22 -12.82 -17.14
N PHE A 121 7.14 -12.56 -15.84
CA PHE A 121 5.99 -12.96 -15.04
C PHE A 121 4.74 -12.16 -15.41
N TYR A 122 4.82 -10.84 -15.48
CA TYR A 122 3.68 -9.99 -15.84
C TYR A 122 3.21 -10.23 -17.29
N SER A 123 4.10 -10.60 -18.20
CA SER A 123 3.71 -10.97 -19.58
C SER A 123 2.93 -12.30 -19.66
N GLN A 124 2.78 -13.05 -18.56
CA GLN A 124 1.93 -14.24 -18.53
C GLN A 124 0.44 -13.91 -18.35
N ALA A 125 0.10 -12.70 -17.91
CA ALA A 125 -1.27 -12.30 -17.58
C ALA A 125 -2.12 -12.01 -18.82
N ASP A 126 -3.43 -12.18 -18.69
CA ASP A 126 -4.41 -11.60 -19.60
C ASP A 126 -4.63 -10.11 -19.28
N LEU A 127 -4.43 -9.73 -18.00
CA LEU A 127 -4.44 -8.35 -17.54
C LEU A 127 -3.50 -8.16 -16.34
N VAL A 128 -2.69 -7.10 -16.38
CA VAL A 128 -1.93 -6.63 -15.22
C VAL A 128 -2.68 -5.47 -14.59
N LEU A 129 -2.93 -5.55 -13.28
CA LEU A 129 -3.44 -4.44 -12.48
C LEU A 129 -2.28 -3.77 -11.73
N CYS A 130 -2.36 -2.46 -11.54
CA CYS A 130 -1.41 -1.69 -10.75
C CYS A 130 -2.13 -0.56 -9.99
N PRO A 131 -1.61 -0.11 -8.84
CA PRO A 131 -2.37 0.77 -7.96
C PRO A 131 -2.49 2.22 -8.45
N SER A 132 -1.64 2.67 -9.38
CA SER A 132 -1.58 4.06 -9.85
C SER A 132 -1.19 4.15 -11.32
N GLU A 133 -1.52 5.28 -11.96
CA GLU A 133 -1.04 5.61 -13.31
C GLU A 133 0.48 5.79 -13.32
N TYR A 134 1.06 6.31 -12.23
CA TYR A 134 2.51 6.33 -12.05
C TYR A 134 3.12 4.93 -12.16
N THR A 135 2.58 3.96 -11.39
CA THR A 135 3.05 2.56 -11.47
C THR A 135 2.80 1.96 -12.85
N ARG A 136 1.67 2.30 -13.51
CA ARG A 136 1.44 1.90 -14.90
C ARG A 136 2.52 2.41 -15.82
N GLY A 137 2.90 3.68 -15.70
CA GLY A 137 4.00 4.27 -16.47
C GLY A 137 5.34 3.57 -16.24
N VAL A 138 5.66 3.22 -14.99
CA VAL A 138 6.85 2.42 -14.64
C VAL A 138 6.81 1.06 -15.34
N LEU A 139 5.70 0.33 -15.25
CA LEU A 139 5.55 -0.98 -15.88
C LEU A 139 5.58 -0.93 -17.42
N GLN A 140 5.12 0.15 -18.01
CA GLN A 140 5.22 0.36 -19.47
C GLN A 140 6.67 0.57 -19.94
N SER A 141 7.57 1.00 -19.03
CA SER A 141 9.01 1.06 -19.33
C SER A 141 9.67 -0.32 -19.38
N TYR A 142 9.04 -1.34 -18.76
CA TYR A 142 9.39 -2.75 -18.95
C TYR A 142 8.63 -3.24 -20.18
N PRO A 143 9.22 -4.00 -21.09
CA PRO A 143 8.49 -4.55 -22.22
C PRO A 143 7.59 -5.73 -21.78
N VAL A 144 6.53 -5.40 -21.02
CA VAL A 144 5.45 -6.33 -20.62
C VAL A 144 4.47 -6.43 -21.78
N ASP A 145 4.16 -7.65 -22.21
CA ASP A 145 3.29 -7.88 -23.36
C ASP A 145 1.78 -7.82 -23.00
N ALA A 146 1.44 -8.01 -21.73
CA ALA A 146 0.06 -7.96 -21.25
C ALA A 146 -0.46 -6.49 -21.15
N PRO A 147 -1.76 -6.26 -21.36
CA PRO A 147 -2.38 -4.97 -21.07
C PRO A 147 -2.25 -4.61 -19.58
N ILE A 148 -2.03 -3.33 -19.27
CA ILE A 148 -1.86 -2.83 -17.92
C ILE A 148 -2.98 -1.83 -17.62
N ARG A 149 -3.69 -2.03 -16.51
CA ARG A 149 -4.77 -1.14 -16.05
C ARG A 149 -4.56 -0.70 -14.61
N GLN A 150 -4.85 0.57 -14.35
CA GLN A 150 -4.86 1.12 -13.00
C GLN A 150 -6.11 0.64 -12.24
N LEU A 151 -5.91 0.23 -10.98
CA LEU A 151 -6.95 -0.03 -9.99
C LEU A 151 -6.42 0.31 -8.60
N SER A 152 -7.06 1.25 -7.92
CA SER A 152 -6.71 1.62 -6.54
C SER A 152 -6.72 0.41 -5.61
N ASN A 153 -5.78 0.35 -4.65
CA ASN A 153 -5.83 -0.63 -3.57
C ASN A 153 -7.03 -0.41 -2.63
N GLY A 154 -7.61 0.78 -2.67
CA GLY A 154 -8.72 1.17 -1.83
C GLY A 154 -8.34 1.51 -0.39
N VAL A 155 -9.34 1.90 0.38
CA VAL A 155 -9.24 2.13 1.82
C VAL A 155 -10.46 1.57 2.54
N ASP A 156 -10.21 0.85 3.64
CA ASP A 156 -11.27 0.27 4.48
C ASP A 156 -11.70 1.29 5.54
N VAL A 157 -12.50 2.27 5.13
CA VAL A 157 -13.01 3.35 6.01
C VAL A 157 -13.74 2.78 7.23
N GLU A 158 -14.52 1.71 7.05
CA GLU A 158 -15.28 1.08 8.14
C GLU A 158 -14.37 0.53 9.25
N SER A 159 -13.21 -0.03 8.89
CA SER A 159 -12.26 -0.58 9.85
C SER A 159 -11.57 0.48 10.71
N LEU A 160 -11.68 1.75 10.32
CA LEU A 160 -11.06 2.88 11.01
C LEU A 160 -12.03 3.58 11.96
N ARG A 161 -13.33 3.28 11.93
CA ARG A 161 -14.32 3.91 12.79
C ARG A 161 -13.99 3.78 14.27
N GLY A 162 -14.20 4.87 15.00
CA GLY A 162 -13.94 4.94 16.45
C GLY A 162 -12.45 5.01 16.78
N TYR A 163 -11.60 5.43 15.84
CA TYR A 163 -10.17 5.66 16.09
C TYR A 163 -9.93 6.69 17.21
N GLU A 164 -10.85 7.63 17.40
CA GLU A 164 -10.77 8.69 18.42
C GLU A 164 -10.71 8.12 19.85
N GLN A 165 -11.31 6.95 20.08
CA GLN A 165 -11.34 6.28 21.38
C GLN A 165 -9.95 5.87 21.87
N PHE A 166 -9.00 5.73 20.96
CA PHE A 166 -7.63 5.30 21.27
C PHE A 166 -6.71 6.47 21.65
N ARG A 167 -7.20 7.72 21.57
CA ARG A 167 -6.35 8.91 21.71
C ARG A 167 -5.65 8.96 23.06
N GLU A 168 -6.41 8.94 24.14
CA GLU A 168 -5.90 9.11 25.51
C GLU A 168 -4.94 7.96 25.89
N ASP A 169 -5.40 6.72 25.77
CA ASP A 169 -4.62 5.53 26.13
C ASP A 169 -3.31 5.43 25.34
N THR A 170 -3.36 5.79 24.03
CA THR A 170 -2.16 5.71 23.18
C THR A 170 -1.17 6.82 23.51
N ARG A 171 -1.65 8.02 23.75
CA ARG A 171 -0.80 9.15 24.13
C ARG A 171 -0.15 8.92 25.49
N GLU A 172 -0.90 8.47 26.49
CA GLU A 172 -0.35 8.11 27.81
C GLU A 172 0.70 7.00 27.68
N ARG A 173 0.42 5.97 26.89
CA ARG A 173 1.34 4.83 26.69
C ARG A 173 2.68 5.24 26.11
N PHE A 174 2.72 6.21 25.22
CA PHE A 174 3.91 6.61 24.47
C PHE A 174 4.44 8.00 24.88
N ASP A 175 3.91 8.58 25.94
CA ASP A 175 4.30 9.91 26.49
C ASP A 175 4.25 11.00 25.40
N LEU A 176 3.11 11.10 24.71
CA LEU A 176 2.88 12.05 23.61
C LEU A 176 2.01 13.21 24.05
N ASP A 177 2.54 14.43 23.95
CA ASP A 177 1.87 15.66 24.35
C ASP A 177 1.70 16.67 23.19
N GLY A 178 0.90 17.69 23.41
CA GLY A 178 0.71 18.80 22.48
C GLY A 178 0.27 18.37 21.08
N LEU A 179 0.92 18.93 20.05
CA LEU A 179 0.72 18.54 18.65
C LEU A 179 1.56 17.30 18.32
N VAL A 180 0.91 16.21 17.94
CA VAL A 180 1.57 14.97 17.56
C VAL A 180 1.63 14.84 16.04
N VAL A 181 2.82 14.94 15.48
CA VAL A 181 3.14 14.64 14.07
C VAL A 181 3.43 13.15 13.94
N TYR A 182 2.74 12.44 13.05
CA TYR A 182 2.87 11.00 13.02
C TYR A 182 2.96 10.40 11.62
N ALA A 183 3.56 9.21 11.54
CA ALA A 183 3.61 8.36 10.36
C ALA A 183 3.15 6.94 10.69
N VAL A 184 2.62 6.20 9.69
CA VAL A 184 2.18 4.81 9.81
C VAL A 184 2.83 3.95 8.76
N GLY A 185 3.38 2.82 9.17
CA GLY A 185 3.97 1.81 8.28
C GLY A 185 5.36 1.38 8.72
N GLU A 186 5.92 0.42 8.01
CA GLU A 186 7.26 -0.07 8.29
C GLU A 186 8.31 1.05 8.16
N VAL A 187 9.26 1.09 9.08
CA VAL A 187 10.26 2.16 9.19
C VAL A 187 11.37 1.95 8.16
N PHE A 188 11.26 2.64 7.02
CA PHE A 188 12.23 2.59 5.94
C PHE A 188 12.68 3.98 5.48
N GLU A 189 13.91 4.07 4.98
CA GLU A 189 14.44 5.32 4.42
C GLU A 189 13.63 5.81 3.20
N ARG A 190 13.16 4.91 2.32
CA ARG A 190 12.33 5.29 1.17
C ARG A 190 11.01 5.97 1.58
N LYS A 191 10.52 5.71 2.81
CA LYS A 191 9.34 6.38 3.39
C LYS A 191 9.65 7.73 4.04
N GLY A 192 10.89 8.21 3.88
CA GLY A 192 11.31 9.52 4.35
C GLY A 192 11.74 9.58 5.81
N LEU A 193 12.21 8.46 6.37
CA LEU A 193 12.65 8.35 7.77
C LEU A 193 13.63 9.45 8.17
N THR A 194 14.64 9.72 7.34
CA THR A 194 15.62 10.78 7.63
C THR A 194 14.93 12.16 7.67
N THR A 195 14.07 12.48 6.70
CA THR A 195 13.32 13.75 6.70
C THR A 195 12.43 13.88 7.93
N PHE A 196 11.74 12.81 8.33
CA PHE A 196 10.89 12.78 9.52
C PHE A 196 11.69 13.09 10.80
N CYS A 197 12.83 12.43 11.00
CA CYS A 197 13.67 12.64 12.19
C CYS A 197 14.38 14.01 12.20
N GLU A 198 14.78 14.53 11.03
CA GLU A 198 15.39 15.85 10.95
C GLU A 198 14.35 16.96 11.19
N LEU A 199 13.10 16.81 10.76
CA LEU A 199 12.01 17.72 11.09
C LEU A 199 11.70 17.72 12.60
N ALA A 200 11.73 16.55 13.23
CA ALA A 200 11.59 16.47 14.67
C ALA A 200 12.66 17.26 15.41
N LYS A 201 13.91 17.25 14.95
CA LYS A 201 15.00 18.06 15.54
C LYS A 201 14.83 19.56 15.33
N ALA A 202 14.13 19.97 14.29
CA ALA A 202 13.93 21.38 13.95
C ALA A 202 12.71 21.99 14.64
N THR A 203 11.85 21.17 15.26
CA THR A 203 10.60 21.61 15.89
C THR A 203 10.46 21.08 17.30
N ASP A 204 9.57 21.69 18.09
CA ASP A 204 9.26 21.28 19.48
C ASP A 204 8.01 20.38 19.56
N TYR A 205 7.53 19.80 18.45
CA TYR A 205 6.38 18.90 18.44
C TYR A 205 6.81 17.47 18.74
N ASP A 206 5.87 16.66 19.24
CA ASP A 206 6.10 15.23 19.37
C ASP A 206 5.91 14.52 18.04
N PHE A 207 6.85 13.62 17.74
CA PHE A 207 6.82 12.80 16.54
C PHE A 207 6.68 11.31 16.90
N ALA A 208 5.71 10.63 16.29
CA ALA A 208 5.47 9.21 16.54
C ALA A 208 5.42 8.42 15.22
N TRP A 209 6.28 7.42 15.09
CA TRP A 209 6.22 6.51 13.95
C TRP A 209 5.63 5.17 14.37
N PHE A 210 4.40 4.90 13.92
CA PHE A 210 3.65 3.69 14.23
C PHE A 210 3.91 2.61 13.18
N GLY A 211 4.70 1.61 13.53
CA GLY A 211 4.98 0.50 12.64
C GLY A 211 6.22 -0.29 12.99
N PRO A 212 6.36 -1.49 12.42
CA PRO A 212 7.51 -2.34 12.72
C PRO A 212 8.80 -1.76 12.15
N TYR A 213 9.90 -2.07 12.81
CA TYR A 213 11.25 -1.77 12.35
C TYR A 213 12.18 -2.94 12.64
N ASP A 214 13.26 -3.01 11.86
CA ASP A 214 14.30 -4.01 12.02
C ASP A 214 15.58 -3.33 12.57
N GLU A 215 16.11 -3.86 13.65
CA GLU A 215 17.41 -3.45 14.23
C GLU A 215 18.55 -4.39 13.82
N GLY A 216 18.20 -5.48 13.15
CA GLY A 216 19.13 -6.54 12.77
C GLY A 216 20.07 -6.17 11.61
N PRO A 217 20.91 -7.12 11.20
CA PRO A 217 21.89 -6.91 10.12
C PRO A 217 21.26 -6.59 8.76
N GLN A 218 19.99 -6.92 8.56
CA GLN A 218 19.23 -6.67 7.32
C GLN A 218 18.70 -5.24 7.25
N ALA A 219 18.56 -4.57 8.40
CA ALA A 219 18.10 -3.19 8.44
C ALA A 219 18.97 -2.24 7.62
N GLY A 220 18.34 -1.31 6.94
CA GLY A 220 19.02 -0.23 6.23
C GLY A 220 19.86 0.62 7.17
N LYS A 221 20.91 1.26 6.64
CA LYS A 221 21.82 2.11 7.45
C LYS A 221 21.06 3.24 8.16
N ALA A 222 20.14 3.90 7.47
CA ALA A 222 19.33 4.98 8.03
C ALA A 222 18.40 4.47 9.13
N THR A 223 17.70 3.36 8.92
CA THR A 223 16.82 2.74 9.94
C THR A 223 17.58 2.46 11.21
N ARG A 224 18.74 1.78 11.12
CA ARG A 224 19.56 1.51 12.29
C ARG A 224 20.03 2.78 13.00
N LYS A 225 20.47 3.80 12.26
CA LYS A 225 20.90 5.09 12.83
C LYS A 225 19.78 5.70 13.69
N TRP A 226 18.62 5.89 13.08
CA TRP A 226 17.56 6.65 13.70
C TRP A 226 16.77 5.89 14.79
N VAL A 227 16.65 4.56 14.64
CA VAL A 227 15.99 3.74 15.67
C VAL A 227 16.86 3.52 16.90
N THR A 228 18.20 3.44 16.72
CA THR A 228 19.15 3.26 17.85
C THR A 228 19.38 4.56 18.62
N ASP A 229 19.39 5.71 17.95
CA ASP A 229 19.63 7.02 18.53
C ASP A 229 18.63 8.05 17.96
N PRO A 230 17.35 7.95 18.37
CA PRO A 230 16.31 8.87 17.90
C PRO A 230 16.48 10.26 18.53
N PRO A 231 15.96 11.33 17.89
CA PRO A 231 15.75 12.61 18.56
C PRO A 231 14.88 12.45 19.80
N GLU A 232 15.06 13.31 20.82
CA GLU A 232 14.37 13.21 22.12
C GLU A 232 12.84 13.24 21.99
N ASN A 233 12.32 13.94 20.97
CA ASN A 233 10.90 14.07 20.66
C ASN A 233 10.41 13.08 19.60
N VAL A 234 11.14 11.97 19.30
CA VAL A 234 10.73 10.94 18.36
C VAL A 234 10.49 9.62 19.06
N THR A 235 9.29 9.08 18.92
CA THR A 235 8.93 7.76 19.42
C THR A 235 8.68 6.78 18.28
N PHE A 236 9.46 5.68 18.24
CA PHE A 236 9.19 4.52 17.38
C PHE A 236 8.39 3.49 18.18
N THR A 237 7.09 3.36 17.87
CA THR A 237 6.17 2.55 18.68
C THR A 237 6.28 1.04 18.45
N GLY A 238 6.90 0.62 17.33
CA GLY A 238 6.83 -0.75 16.87
C GLY A 238 5.46 -1.09 16.27
N TYR A 239 5.23 -2.39 16.07
CA TYR A 239 3.98 -2.88 15.49
C TYR A 239 2.80 -2.67 16.44
N MET A 240 1.73 -2.06 15.92
CA MET A 240 0.45 -1.90 16.61
C MET A 240 -0.57 -2.92 16.07
N ALA A 241 -1.17 -3.70 16.96
CA ALA A 241 -2.17 -4.70 16.57
C ALA A 241 -3.45 -4.04 16.02
N ASP A 242 -3.83 -2.90 16.61
CA ASP A 242 -4.92 -2.05 16.13
C ASP A 242 -4.36 -0.73 15.60
N LYS A 243 -4.41 -0.55 14.29
CA LYS A 243 -3.90 0.66 13.63
C LYS A 243 -4.67 1.93 13.99
N ARG A 244 -5.92 1.81 14.51
CA ARG A 244 -6.73 2.95 14.97
C ARG A 244 -6.03 3.74 16.07
N ALA A 245 -5.20 3.07 16.86
CA ALA A 245 -4.40 3.72 17.88
C ALA A 245 -3.47 4.81 17.32
N ALA A 246 -2.83 4.56 16.17
CA ALA A 246 -1.99 5.55 15.50
C ALA A 246 -2.80 6.77 15.03
N PHE A 247 -3.94 6.53 14.38
CA PHE A 247 -4.82 7.60 13.88
C PHE A 247 -5.51 8.34 15.03
N GLY A 248 -5.77 7.70 16.17
CA GLY A 248 -6.29 8.33 17.37
C GLY A 248 -5.28 9.28 18.01
N ALA A 249 -4.04 8.81 18.20
CA ALA A 249 -3.00 9.58 18.88
C ALA A 249 -2.50 10.79 18.07
N GLY A 250 -2.37 10.66 16.76
CA GLY A 250 -1.78 11.68 15.89
C GLY A 250 -2.73 12.82 15.52
N ASP A 251 -2.16 14.00 15.31
CA ASP A 251 -2.88 15.21 14.88
C ASP A 251 -2.57 15.55 13.42
N VAL A 252 -1.31 15.44 12.99
CA VAL A 252 -0.86 15.74 11.63
C VAL A 252 -0.15 14.51 11.07
N TYR A 253 -0.66 13.97 9.98
CA TYR A 253 -0.02 12.85 9.29
C TYR A 253 1.10 13.37 8.39
N LEU A 254 2.32 12.92 8.63
CA LEU A 254 3.50 13.30 7.85
C LEU A 254 4.06 12.09 7.11
N PHE A 255 4.08 12.15 5.79
CA PHE A 255 4.60 11.08 4.97
C PHE A 255 5.55 11.60 3.86
N PRO A 256 6.82 11.89 4.21
CA PRO A 256 7.79 12.46 3.29
C PRO A 256 8.46 11.39 2.42
N ALA A 257 7.68 10.42 1.93
CA ALA A 257 8.16 9.28 1.16
C ALA A 257 8.81 9.73 -0.15
N LYS A 258 9.93 9.11 -0.49
CA LYS A 258 10.68 9.38 -1.75
C LYS A 258 10.14 8.57 -2.92
N VAL A 259 9.64 7.37 -2.64
CA VAL A 259 9.06 6.45 -3.61
C VAL A 259 7.87 5.75 -2.97
N GLU A 260 6.75 5.73 -3.68
CA GLU A 260 5.53 5.04 -3.26
C GLU A 260 4.76 4.60 -4.52
N ASN A 261 3.90 3.59 -4.39
CA ASN A 261 3.04 3.12 -5.47
C ASN A 261 1.61 3.67 -5.38
N GLN A 262 1.13 4.02 -4.18
CA GLN A 262 -0.14 4.70 -3.94
C GLN A 262 -0.19 5.37 -2.56
N GLY A 263 0.25 4.68 -1.48
CA GLY A 263 0.17 5.20 -0.11
C GLY A 263 -1.14 4.84 0.59
N ILE A 264 -1.41 3.54 0.82
CA ILE A 264 -2.62 3.10 1.55
C ILE A 264 -2.74 3.80 2.92
N ALA A 265 -1.63 3.96 3.65
CA ALA A 265 -1.64 4.63 4.96
C ALA A 265 -1.98 6.13 4.88
N VAL A 266 -1.70 6.78 3.74
CA VAL A 266 -2.14 8.16 3.46
C VAL A 266 -3.66 8.20 3.34
N LEU A 267 -4.25 7.30 2.53
CA LEU A 267 -5.71 7.19 2.41
C LEU A 267 -6.38 6.84 3.74
N GLU A 268 -5.74 6.03 4.58
CA GLU A 268 -6.23 5.72 5.93
C GLU A 268 -6.22 6.96 6.86
N ALA A 269 -5.16 7.77 6.82
CA ALA A 269 -5.10 9.03 7.54
C ALA A 269 -6.17 10.02 7.06
N MET A 270 -6.35 10.13 5.74
CA MET A 270 -7.39 10.93 5.11
C MET A 270 -8.79 10.46 5.50
N ALA A 271 -9.05 9.15 5.52
CA ALA A 271 -10.33 8.58 5.97
C ALA A 271 -10.64 8.93 7.43
N CYS A 272 -9.62 9.10 8.26
CA CYS A 272 -9.74 9.60 9.64
C CYS A 272 -9.82 11.14 9.71
N GLY A 273 -9.86 11.85 8.58
CA GLY A 273 -9.92 13.32 8.54
C GLY A 273 -8.70 14.00 9.11
N LYS A 274 -7.53 13.37 9.00
CA LYS A 274 -6.28 13.99 9.44
C LYS A 274 -5.75 14.92 8.37
N PRO A 275 -5.25 16.13 8.73
CA PRO A 275 -4.46 16.93 7.81
C PRO A 275 -3.19 16.14 7.45
N VAL A 276 -2.89 16.10 6.15
CA VAL A 276 -1.82 15.27 5.60
C VAL A 276 -0.74 16.15 4.97
N VAL A 277 0.53 15.90 5.32
CA VAL A 277 1.71 16.55 4.71
C VAL A 277 2.51 15.49 3.98
N LEU A 278 2.69 15.66 2.69
CA LEU A 278 3.31 14.71 1.79
C LEU A 278 4.54 15.29 1.10
N ARG A 279 5.43 14.40 0.65
CA ARG A 279 6.42 14.79 -0.36
C ARG A 279 5.72 14.99 -1.70
N ASP A 280 6.10 16.04 -2.39
CA ASP A 280 5.64 16.32 -3.75
C ASP A 280 6.30 15.35 -4.75
N ILE A 281 5.62 14.23 -5.02
CA ILE A 281 6.02 13.19 -5.97
C ILE A 281 4.85 12.84 -6.90
N ASP A 282 5.17 12.35 -8.09
CA ASP A 282 4.20 12.13 -9.17
C ASP A 282 2.99 11.28 -8.74
N VAL A 283 3.23 10.21 -7.98
CA VAL A 283 2.14 9.34 -7.51
C VAL A 283 1.16 10.08 -6.58
N PHE A 284 1.62 11.01 -5.74
CA PHE A 284 0.72 11.73 -4.86
C PHE A 284 -0.06 12.81 -5.59
N ARG A 285 0.53 13.45 -6.60
CA ARG A 285 -0.18 14.40 -7.50
C ARG A 285 -1.31 13.74 -8.31
N GLU A 286 -1.26 12.42 -8.51
CA GLU A 286 -2.32 11.66 -9.16
C GLU A 286 -3.57 11.54 -8.28
N PHE A 287 -3.39 11.39 -6.97
CA PHE A 287 -4.47 11.09 -6.03
C PHE A 287 -4.95 12.28 -5.22
N PHE A 288 -4.09 13.28 -5.02
CA PHE A 288 -4.30 14.35 -4.04
C PHE A 288 -4.03 15.72 -4.64
N THR A 289 -4.67 16.75 -4.09
CA THR A 289 -4.55 18.14 -4.55
C THR A 289 -3.93 19.01 -3.48
N ASP A 290 -2.76 19.57 -3.75
CA ASP A 290 -2.05 20.47 -2.84
C ASP A 290 -2.89 21.68 -2.43
N GLY A 291 -2.93 21.97 -1.12
CA GLY A 291 -3.70 23.07 -0.53
C GLY A 291 -5.20 22.79 -0.40
N GLU A 292 -5.73 21.72 -0.99
CA GLU A 292 -7.13 21.33 -0.92
C GLU A 292 -7.34 20.19 0.10
N ASP A 293 -6.76 19.00 -0.12
CA ASP A 293 -6.90 17.81 0.72
C ASP A 293 -5.61 17.36 1.40
N CYS A 294 -4.48 17.95 1.03
CA CYS A 294 -3.16 17.76 1.65
C CYS A 294 -2.29 19.01 1.49
N LEU A 295 -1.10 18.99 2.08
CA LEU A 295 -0.01 19.91 1.75
C LEU A 295 1.15 19.11 1.15
N MET A 296 1.59 19.49 -0.05
CA MET A 296 2.73 18.86 -0.74
C MET A 296 3.99 19.71 -0.61
N CYS A 297 5.10 19.06 -0.27
CA CYS A 297 6.37 19.72 0.01
C CYS A 297 7.50 19.05 -0.76
N SER A 298 8.32 19.85 -1.44
CA SER A 298 9.50 19.41 -2.21
C SER A 298 10.80 19.52 -1.41
N THR A 299 10.89 20.51 -0.52
CA THR A 299 12.10 20.85 0.24
C THR A 299 11.88 20.67 1.75
N PHE A 300 12.98 20.61 2.51
CA PHE A 300 12.91 20.54 3.97
C PHE A 300 12.19 21.77 4.56
N ASP A 301 12.54 22.96 4.11
CA ASP A 301 11.96 24.23 4.58
C ASP A 301 10.44 24.29 4.32
N GLU A 302 9.97 23.72 3.20
CA GLU A 302 8.52 23.63 2.92
C GLU A 302 7.81 22.69 3.88
N PHE A 303 8.43 21.55 4.25
CA PHE A 303 7.87 20.65 5.27
C PHE A 303 7.79 21.35 6.63
N GLU A 304 8.85 22.02 7.05
CA GLU A 304 8.89 22.78 8.31
C GLU A 304 7.80 23.84 8.32
N ALA A 305 7.70 24.68 7.29
CA ALA A 305 6.67 25.71 7.17
C ALA A 305 5.24 25.12 7.14
N ALA A 306 5.03 23.97 6.51
CA ALA A 306 3.74 23.29 6.50
C ALA A 306 3.34 22.81 7.91
N LEU A 307 4.27 22.24 8.67
CA LEU A 307 4.03 21.82 10.06
C LEU A 307 3.76 23.01 10.97
N GLU A 308 4.56 24.09 10.87
CA GLU A 308 4.33 25.33 11.63
C GLU A 308 2.94 25.92 11.34
N ARG A 309 2.56 26.00 10.06
CA ARG A 309 1.27 26.49 9.62
C ARG A 309 0.13 25.64 10.22
N LEU A 310 0.24 24.31 10.16
CA LEU A 310 -0.75 23.41 10.73
C LEU A 310 -0.79 23.49 12.27
N ALA A 311 0.32 23.81 12.93
CA ALA A 311 0.36 23.94 14.39
C ALA A 311 -0.47 25.13 14.90
N VAL A 312 -0.39 26.26 14.19
CA VAL A 312 -1.02 27.53 14.62
C VAL A 312 -2.42 27.76 14.05
N ASP A 313 -2.83 27.01 13.01
CA ASP A 313 -4.09 27.22 12.29
C ASP A 313 -5.00 25.96 12.39
N PRO A 314 -5.87 25.89 13.43
CA PRO A 314 -6.80 24.78 13.60
C PRO A 314 -7.87 24.73 12.50
N ASP A 315 -8.30 25.88 11.96
CA ASP A 315 -9.31 25.95 10.89
C ASP A 315 -8.76 25.33 9.61
N LEU A 316 -7.47 25.55 9.33
CA LEU A 316 -6.79 24.89 8.22
C LEU A 316 -6.73 23.37 8.41
N ARG A 317 -6.42 22.89 9.64
CA ARG A 317 -6.41 21.44 9.92
C ARG A 317 -7.79 20.83 9.69
N GLU A 318 -8.85 21.46 10.16
CA GLU A 318 -10.23 20.99 9.99
C GLU A 318 -10.61 20.94 8.51
N ARG A 319 -10.40 22.02 7.77
CA ARG A 319 -10.72 22.10 6.33
C ARG A 319 -9.98 21.06 5.50
N LEU A 320 -8.66 20.90 5.69
CA LEU A 320 -7.88 19.87 5.01
C LEU A 320 -8.38 18.46 5.38
N GLY A 321 -8.70 18.23 6.65
CA GLY A 321 -9.21 16.95 7.13
C GLY A 321 -10.59 16.60 6.56
N GLU A 322 -11.49 17.55 6.38
CA GLU A 322 -12.79 17.34 5.73
C GLU A 322 -12.62 16.95 4.27
N ASN A 323 -11.85 17.72 3.51
CA ASN A 323 -11.57 17.43 2.10
C ASN A 323 -10.84 16.08 1.94
N ALA A 324 -9.91 15.77 2.86
CA ALA A 324 -9.22 14.47 2.88
C ALA A 324 -10.20 13.29 3.03
N ARG A 325 -11.26 13.42 3.85
CA ARG A 325 -12.30 12.38 3.96
C ARG A 325 -13.04 12.16 2.65
N GLU A 326 -13.34 13.22 1.91
CA GLU A 326 -14.01 13.12 0.60
C GLU A 326 -13.10 12.39 -0.40
N THR A 327 -11.82 12.73 -0.45
CA THR A 327 -10.82 12.05 -1.28
C THR A 327 -10.73 10.57 -0.92
N ALA A 328 -10.62 10.23 0.38
CA ALA A 328 -10.59 8.84 0.82
C ALA A 328 -11.87 8.06 0.45
N ALA A 329 -13.05 8.69 0.54
CA ALA A 329 -14.32 8.06 0.16
C ALA A 329 -14.39 7.71 -1.33
N ALA A 330 -13.72 8.47 -2.20
CA ALA A 330 -13.59 8.15 -3.62
C ALA A 330 -12.79 6.86 -3.87
N HIS A 331 -11.97 6.43 -2.91
CA HIS A 331 -11.18 5.19 -2.94
C HIS A 331 -11.73 4.11 -2.00
N SER A 332 -13.03 4.14 -1.66
CA SER A 332 -13.65 3.16 -0.76
C SER A 332 -13.63 1.75 -1.33
N LEU A 333 -13.68 0.75 -0.42
CA LEU A 333 -13.71 -0.66 -0.82
C LEU A 333 -14.95 -1.03 -1.66
N ASP A 334 -16.06 -0.32 -1.51
CA ASP A 334 -17.26 -0.55 -2.34
C ASP A 334 -16.96 -0.24 -3.80
N ARG A 335 -16.37 0.92 -4.09
CA ARG A 335 -15.98 1.30 -5.45
C ARG A 335 -14.92 0.36 -6.04
N VAL A 336 -13.91 0.02 -5.26
CA VAL A 336 -12.85 -0.91 -5.72
C VAL A 336 -13.42 -2.29 -5.99
N GLY A 337 -14.34 -2.78 -5.14
CA GLY A 337 -15.00 -4.06 -5.32
C GLY A 337 -15.82 -4.13 -6.59
N GLU A 338 -16.63 -3.11 -6.88
CA GLU A 338 -17.42 -3.01 -8.11
C GLU A 338 -16.54 -2.98 -9.36
N GLN A 339 -15.46 -2.17 -9.34
CA GLN A 339 -14.52 -2.10 -10.44
C GLN A 339 -13.81 -3.45 -10.67
N LEU A 340 -13.34 -4.11 -9.60
CA LEU A 340 -12.65 -5.39 -9.69
C LEU A 340 -13.59 -6.50 -10.17
N ALA A 341 -14.84 -6.54 -9.68
CA ALA A 341 -15.84 -7.48 -10.13
C ALA A 341 -16.20 -7.27 -11.62
N SER A 342 -16.31 -6.00 -12.06
CA SER A 342 -16.53 -5.66 -13.47
C SER A 342 -15.37 -6.14 -14.36
N ILE A 343 -14.13 -5.94 -13.92
CA ILE A 343 -12.94 -6.43 -14.63
C ILE A 343 -13.00 -7.94 -14.79
N TYR A 344 -13.32 -8.67 -13.73
CA TYR A 344 -13.38 -10.13 -13.79
C TYR A 344 -14.48 -10.62 -14.74
N ARG A 345 -15.66 -9.99 -14.73
CA ARG A 345 -16.75 -10.33 -15.69
C ARG A 345 -16.30 -10.11 -17.12
N GLY A 346 -15.72 -8.95 -17.43
CA GLY A 346 -15.22 -8.65 -18.77
C GLY A 346 -14.20 -9.68 -19.27
N LEU A 347 -13.30 -10.16 -18.38
CA LEU A 347 -12.32 -11.18 -18.74
C LEU A 347 -12.97 -12.55 -19.00
N VAL A 348 -13.96 -12.96 -18.19
CA VAL A 348 -14.67 -14.25 -18.35
C VAL A 348 -15.55 -14.24 -19.60
N ASP A 349 -16.22 -13.11 -19.87
CA ASP A 349 -17.11 -12.96 -21.04
C ASP A 349 -16.34 -12.75 -22.35
N GLY A 350 -15.01 -12.62 -22.29
CA GLY A 350 -14.14 -12.40 -23.46
C GLY A 350 -14.19 -10.97 -24.00
N ASP A 351 -14.78 -10.04 -23.24
CA ASP A 351 -14.89 -8.63 -23.61
C ASP A 351 -13.65 -7.85 -23.11
N VAL A 352 -12.52 -8.17 -23.75
CA VAL A 352 -11.20 -7.67 -23.35
C VAL A 352 -11.06 -6.14 -23.59
N GLU A 353 -11.90 -5.54 -24.46
CA GLU A 353 -11.89 -4.09 -24.69
C GLU A 353 -12.47 -3.32 -23.51
N ASP A 354 -13.56 -3.76 -22.90
CA ASP A 354 -14.11 -3.13 -21.68
C ASP A 354 -13.21 -3.38 -20.45
N ALA A 355 -12.52 -4.51 -20.40
CA ALA A 355 -11.50 -4.76 -19.38
C ALA A 355 -10.26 -3.84 -19.56
N ARG A 356 -9.98 -3.36 -20.78
CA ARG A 356 -8.83 -2.49 -21.12
C ARG A 356 -9.11 -1.00 -20.96
N VAL A 357 -10.37 -0.57 -21.06
CA VAL A 357 -10.77 0.85 -21.04
C VAL A 357 -11.59 1.12 -19.78
N GLY A 358 -10.93 1.57 -18.72
CA GLY A 358 -11.61 2.20 -17.60
C GLY A 358 -12.19 3.55 -18.05
N ARG A 359 -13.50 3.63 -18.36
CA ARG A 359 -14.19 4.92 -18.40
C ARG A 359 -14.29 5.47 -16.98
N VAL A 360 -13.51 6.49 -16.70
CA VAL A 360 -13.82 7.44 -15.64
C VAL A 360 -14.99 8.26 -16.19
N GLU A 361 -16.21 7.87 -15.84
CA GLU A 361 -17.33 8.82 -15.93
C GLU A 361 -17.19 9.75 -14.71
N GLY A 362 -17.10 11.07 -15.01
CA GLY A 362 -16.79 12.16 -14.12
C GLY A 362 -17.81 12.44 -13.01
#